data_94e4b0d14098f9db2684df77a59ee213
#
_entry.id   94e4b0d14098f9db2684df77a59ee213
#
_cell.length_a   1.000
_cell.length_b   1.000
_cell.length_c   1.000
_cell.angle_alpha   90.00
_cell.angle_beta   90.00
_cell.angle_gamma   90.00
#
_symmetry.space_group_name_H-M   'P 1'
#
loop_
_entity.id
_entity.type
_entity.pdbx_description
1 polymer ?
#
loop_
_entity_poly.entity_id
_entity_poly.type
_entity_poly.pdbx_seq_one_letter_code
_entity_poly.pdbx_strand_id
1 'polypeptide(L)'
;MAVGFKVGYYWFQVGTSDFLHSFFSTICIRLEHGKWGRVYPKLMGELYQGCLKNQDLNEGLEELHKVRKELKNFSPSDVIWDAEDLSLTPPWGNNISSDITDLSNYFVTSDGRDLISVLSEAMNEAKEMQCDIEIDNL
;
A
#
# COMPACT_ATOMS: atom_id res chain seq x y z
N MET A 1 2.19 -7.25 -15.03
CA MET A 1 0.98 -7.98 -14.64
C MET A 1 0.18 -7.09 -13.68
N ALA A 2 -1.11 -6.99 -13.89
CA ALA A 2 -1.97 -6.14 -13.06
C ALA A 2 -2.31 -6.84 -11.74
N VAL A 3 -2.22 -6.10 -10.66
CA VAL A 3 -2.63 -6.57 -9.33
C VAL A 3 -3.70 -5.64 -8.76
N GLY A 4 -4.43 -6.15 -7.79
CA GLY A 4 -5.44 -5.38 -7.09
C GLY A 4 -5.83 -6.06 -5.79
N PHE A 5 -6.76 -5.43 -5.08
CA PHE A 5 -7.32 -6.00 -3.86
C PHE A 5 -8.63 -6.67 -4.20
N LYS A 6 -8.76 -7.93 -3.78
CA LYS A 6 -9.97 -8.71 -4.00
C LYS A 6 -10.73 -8.87 -2.69
N VAL A 7 -12.01 -8.49 -2.72
CA VAL A 7 -12.91 -8.56 -1.57
C VAL A 7 -14.20 -9.25 -2.05
N GLY A 8 -14.36 -10.56 -1.79
CA GLY A 8 -15.48 -11.32 -2.31
C GLY A 8 -15.50 -11.27 -3.84
N TYR A 9 -16.55 -10.67 -4.40
CA TYR A 9 -16.67 -10.50 -5.86
C TYR A 9 -16.14 -9.16 -6.35
N TYR A 10 -15.69 -8.27 -5.46
CA TYR A 10 -15.24 -6.94 -5.84
C TYR A 10 -13.75 -6.93 -6.09
N TRP A 11 -13.36 -6.14 -7.08
CA TRP A 11 -11.97 -5.92 -7.47
C TRP A 11 -11.64 -4.44 -7.32
N PHE A 12 -10.57 -4.14 -6.60
CA PHE A 12 -10.06 -2.79 -6.43
C PHE A 12 -8.72 -2.70 -7.15
N GLN A 13 -8.68 -2.00 -8.28
CA GLN A 13 -7.52 -1.91 -9.14
C GLN A 13 -6.37 -1.17 -8.45
N VAL A 14 -5.15 -1.70 -8.57
CA VAL A 14 -3.94 -1.05 -8.05
C VAL A 14 -3.01 -0.66 -9.20
N GLY A 15 -2.48 -1.61 -9.93
CA GLY A 15 -1.54 -1.36 -11.01
C GLY A 15 -0.60 -2.53 -11.19
N THR A 16 0.70 -2.26 -11.42
CA THR A 16 1.68 -3.33 -11.55
C THR A 16 2.08 -3.86 -10.17
N SER A 17 2.61 -5.08 -10.14
CA SER A 17 3.11 -5.67 -8.89
C SER A 17 4.30 -4.87 -8.34
N ASP A 18 5.14 -4.33 -9.21
CA ASP A 18 6.28 -3.51 -8.79
C ASP A 18 5.84 -2.22 -8.10
N PHE A 19 4.77 -1.61 -8.60
CA PHE A 19 4.20 -0.41 -7.97
C PHE A 19 3.68 -0.71 -6.56
N LEU A 20 2.93 -1.79 -6.41
CA LEU A 20 2.43 -2.19 -5.09
C LEU A 20 3.57 -2.57 -4.16
N HIS A 21 4.57 -3.27 -4.68
CA HIS A 21 5.78 -3.61 -3.90
C HIS A 21 6.50 -2.35 -3.43
N SER A 22 6.53 -1.28 -4.24
CA SER A 22 7.11 0.00 -3.86
C SER A 22 6.38 0.62 -2.67
N PHE A 23 5.06 0.54 -2.65
CA PHE A 23 4.27 1.05 -1.52
C PHE A 23 4.70 0.36 -0.21
N PHE A 24 4.74 -0.98 -0.21
CA PHE A 24 5.18 -1.72 0.97
C PHE A 24 6.65 -1.48 1.30
N SER A 25 7.50 -1.40 0.28
CA SER A 25 8.94 -1.13 0.46
C SER A 25 9.18 0.21 1.13
N THR A 26 8.43 1.23 0.72
CA THR A 26 8.53 2.57 1.31
C THR A 26 8.14 2.54 2.80
N ILE A 27 7.06 1.84 3.13
CA ILE A 27 6.65 1.68 4.53
C ILE A 27 7.76 0.96 5.33
N CYS A 28 8.28 -0.13 4.79
CA CYS A 28 9.32 -0.91 5.45
C CYS A 28 10.55 -0.07 5.77
N ILE A 29 11.10 0.61 4.76
CA ILE A 29 12.35 1.36 4.93
C ILE A 29 12.14 2.64 5.73
N ARG A 30 11.07 3.41 5.45
CA ARG A 30 10.88 4.73 6.06
C ARG A 30 10.20 4.68 7.42
N LEU A 31 9.27 3.76 7.62
CA LEU A 31 8.48 3.71 8.85
C LEU A 31 8.85 2.55 9.79
N GLU A 32 9.37 1.46 9.24
CA GLU A 32 9.73 0.29 10.05
C GLU A 32 11.25 0.08 10.17
N HIS A 33 12.04 1.03 9.70
CA HIS A 33 13.51 0.99 9.77
C HIS A 33 14.10 -0.28 9.14
N GLY A 34 13.49 -0.77 8.06
CA GLY A 34 13.95 -1.94 7.32
C GLY A 34 13.53 -3.28 7.88
N LYS A 35 12.67 -3.30 8.88
CA LYS A 35 12.25 -4.54 9.56
C LYS A 35 10.77 -4.82 9.27
N TRP A 36 10.52 -5.65 8.26
CA TRP A 36 9.19 -5.98 7.78
C TRP A 36 8.25 -6.45 8.89
N GLY A 37 7.11 -5.73 9.03
CA GLY A 37 6.05 -6.12 9.96
C GLY A 37 6.32 -5.81 11.42
N ARG A 38 7.42 -5.14 11.72
CA ARG A 38 7.77 -4.85 13.11
C ARG A 38 6.84 -3.80 13.73
N VAL A 39 6.44 -2.80 12.95
CA VAL A 39 5.55 -1.72 13.42
C VAL A 39 4.12 -1.95 12.99
N TYR A 40 3.94 -2.45 11.76
CA TYR A 40 2.63 -2.66 11.16
C TYR A 40 2.44 -4.14 10.78
N PRO A 41 2.28 -5.04 11.78
CA PRO A 41 2.26 -6.48 11.50
C PRO A 41 1.11 -6.93 10.60
N LYS A 42 -0.05 -6.27 10.66
CA LYS A 42 -1.19 -6.66 9.84
C LYS A 42 -1.01 -6.27 8.37
N LEU A 43 -0.56 -5.04 8.10
CA LEU A 43 -0.29 -4.60 6.73
C LEU A 43 0.93 -5.30 6.15
N MET A 44 2.04 -5.28 6.90
CA MET A 44 3.33 -5.67 6.36
C MET A 44 3.62 -7.15 6.55
N GLY A 45 3.08 -7.76 7.59
CA GLY A 45 3.30 -9.17 7.88
C GLY A 45 2.24 -10.10 7.31
N GLU A 46 1.00 -9.60 7.12
CA GLU A 46 -0.11 -10.43 6.67
C GLU A 46 -0.63 -10.02 5.28
N LEU A 47 -1.09 -8.78 5.11
CA LEU A 47 -1.58 -8.35 3.80
C LEU A 47 -0.50 -8.46 2.73
N TYR A 48 0.70 -8.04 3.02
CA TYR A 48 1.82 -8.14 2.08
C TYR A 48 2.05 -9.57 1.60
N GLN A 49 1.80 -10.56 2.46
CA GLN A 49 1.93 -11.99 2.11
C GLN A 49 0.75 -12.49 1.26
N GLY A 50 -0.27 -11.68 1.07
CA GLY A 50 -1.35 -11.97 0.15
C GLY A 50 -2.76 -11.94 0.72
N CYS A 51 -2.93 -11.98 2.04
CA CYS A 51 -4.27 -12.02 2.63
C CYS A 51 -4.28 -11.46 4.04
N LEU A 52 -5.25 -10.59 4.31
CA LEU A 52 -5.55 -10.12 5.66
C LEU A 52 -6.93 -10.65 6.04
N LYS A 53 -6.99 -11.36 7.15
CA LYS A 53 -8.22 -12.02 7.59
C LYS A 53 -9.25 -11.01 8.11
N ASN A 54 -10.51 -11.36 7.96
CA ASN A 54 -11.63 -10.52 8.40
C ASN A 54 -11.50 -10.08 9.86
N GLN A 55 -11.09 -10.99 10.75
CA GLN A 55 -10.95 -10.68 12.17
C GLN A 55 -9.86 -9.66 12.48
N ASP A 56 -8.94 -9.43 11.55
CA ASP A 56 -7.80 -8.52 11.72
C ASP A 56 -7.99 -7.19 10.99
N LEU A 57 -9.12 -6.98 10.34
CA LEU A 57 -9.35 -5.78 9.52
C LEU A 57 -9.36 -4.48 10.33
N ASN A 58 -9.90 -4.49 11.55
CA ASN A 58 -9.89 -3.29 12.38
C ASN A 58 -8.46 -2.86 12.72
N GLU A 59 -7.61 -3.81 13.08
CA GLU A 59 -6.20 -3.51 13.34
C GLU A 59 -5.49 -3.03 12.08
N GLY A 60 -5.77 -3.67 10.94
CA GLY A 60 -5.20 -3.27 9.66
C GLY A 60 -5.58 -1.84 9.28
N LEU A 61 -6.84 -1.45 9.51
CA LEU A 61 -7.30 -0.08 9.26
C LEU A 61 -6.61 0.93 10.17
N GLU A 62 -6.43 0.59 11.44
CA GLU A 62 -5.70 1.47 12.36
C GLU A 62 -4.25 1.65 11.92
N GLU A 63 -3.60 0.56 11.50
CA GLU A 63 -2.24 0.63 10.97
C GLU A 63 -2.19 1.52 9.72
N LEU A 64 -3.16 1.36 8.82
CA LEU A 64 -3.20 2.16 7.59
C LEU A 64 -3.36 3.65 7.87
N HIS A 65 -4.17 4.02 8.87
CA HIS A 65 -4.31 5.40 9.31
C HIS A 65 -2.99 5.96 9.81
N LYS A 66 -2.26 5.19 10.59
CA LYS A 66 -0.93 5.60 11.09
C LYS A 66 0.07 5.75 9.96
N VAL A 67 0.05 4.82 9.00
CA VAL A 67 0.90 4.88 7.82
C VAL A 67 0.67 6.17 7.05
N ARG A 68 -0.60 6.52 6.77
CA ARG A 68 -0.91 7.76 6.05
C ARG A 68 -0.38 8.97 6.80
N LYS A 69 -0.60 9.01 8.10
CA LYS A 69 -0.16 10.13 8.93
C LYS A 69 1.37 10.27 8.92
N GLU A 70 2.08 9.17 9.08
CA GLU A 70 3.55 9.18 9.12
C GLU A 70 4.16 9.50 7.75
N LEU A 71 3.56 9.02 6.66
CA LEU A 71 4.07 9.28 5.32
C LEU A 71 3.99 10.75 4.92
N LYS A 72 3.16 11.55 5.59
CA LYS A 72 3.11 13.00 5.36
C LYS A 72 4.41 13.71 5.72
N ASN A 73 5.24 13.08 6.53
CA ASN A 73 6.51 13.64 6.97
C ASN A 73 7.65 13.41 5.96
N PHE A 74 7.39 12.75 4.85
CA PHE A 74 8.40 12.41 3.85
C PHE A 74 8.09 13.06 2.51
N SER A 75 9.13 13.55 1.84
CA SER A 75 8.96 14.14 0.51
C SER A 75 8.80 13.04 -0.54
N PRO A 76 8.24 13.36 -1.73
CA PRO A 76 8.12 12.38 -2.80
C PRO A 76 9.45 11.73 -3.18
N SER A 77 10.57 12.46 -3.05
CA SER A 77 11.90 11.94 -3.38
C SER A 77 12.37 10.85 -2.40
N ASP A 78 11.71 10.70 -1.26
CA ASP A 78 12.04 9.67 -0.27
C ASP A 78 11.44 8.30 -0.60
N VAL A 79 10.71 8.18 -1.71
CA VAL A 79 10.09 6.92 -2.12
C VAL A 79 11.14 5.82 -2.31
N ILE A 80 10.79 4.61 -1.89
CA ILE A 80 11.62 3.42 -2.07
C ILE A 80 10.95 2.53 -3.12
N TRP A 81 11.66 2.25 -4.21
CA TRP A 81 11.10 1.38 -5.25
C TRP A 81 11.14 -0.08 -4.86
N ASP A 82 12.26 -0.51 -4.27
CA ASP A 82 12.45 -1.90 -3.86
C ASP A 82 13.28 -1.94 -2.58
N ALA A 83 12.70 -2.45 -1.50
CA ALA A 83 13.39 -2.54 -0.21
C ALA A 83 14.61 -3.45 -0.25
N GLU A 84 14.65 -4.39 -1.19
CA GLU A 84 15.77 -5.34 -1.32
C GLU A 84 16.91 -4.80 -2.20
N ASP A 85 16.65 -3.72 -2.95
CA ASP A 85 17.66 -3.08 -3.80
C ASP A 85 17.41 -1.57 -3.83
N LEU A 86 18.03 -0.86 -2.91
CA LEU A 86 17.82 0.57 -2.73
C LEU A 86 18.40 1.42 -3.86
N SER A 87 19.17 0.80 -4.77
CA SER A 87 19.69 1.51 -5.95
C SER A 87 18.63 1.68 -7.03
N LEU A 88 17.54 0.90 -6.98
CA LEU A 88 16.45 1.00 -7.94
C LEU A 88 15.58 2.21 -7.63
N THR A 89 15.10 2.86 -8.69
CA THR A 89 14.24 4.04 -8.59
C THR A 89 12.98 3.83 -9.44
N PRO A 90 11.89 4.59 -9.16
CA PRO A 90 10.69 4.48 -9.98
C PRO A 90 10.98 4.76 -11.44
N PRO A 91 10.32 4.05 -12.39
CA PRO A 91 10.55 4.24 -13.83
C PRO A 91 10.28 5.67 -14.31
N TRP A 92 9.42 6.41 -13.64
CA TRP A 92 9.10 7.80 -13.98
C TRP A 92 10.06 8.82 -13.37
N GLY A 93 11.01 8.38 -12.52
CA GLY A 93 11.98 9.29 -11.88
C GLY A 93 11.29 10.39 -11.09
N ASN A 94 11.61 11.64 -11.42
CA ASN A 94 11.02 12.81 -10.77
C ASN A 94 9.82 13.40 -11.53
N ASN A 95 9.35 12.71 -12.57
CA ASN A 95 8.24 13.19 -13.39
C ASN A 95 6.91 12.80 -12.75
N ILE A 96 6.50 13.56 -11.74
CA ILE A 96 5.29 13.32 -10.98
C ILE A 96 4.36 14.52 -11.06
N SER A 97 3.07 14.30 -10.80
CA SER A 97 2.06 15.36 -10.79
C SER A 97 2.36 16.39 -9.71
N SER A 98 2.07 17.66 -10.00
CA SER A 98 2.20 18.74 -9.01
C SER A 98 1.22 18.59 -7.84
N ASP A 99 0.20 17.75 -7.98
CA ASP A 99 -0.75 17.46 -6.91
C ASP A 99 -0.13 16.58 -5.81
N ILE A 100 0.96 15.89 -6.12
CA ILE A 100 1.67 15.05 -5.15
C ILE A 100 2.54 15.95 -4.27
N THR A 101 2.23 15.98 -2.97
CA THR A 101 2.91 16.85 -2.01
C THR A 101 3.86 16.11 -1.08
N ASP A 102 3.57 14.84 -0.82
CA ASP A 102 4.36 14.01 0.11
C ASP A 102 4.09 12.54 -0.17
N LEU A 103 4.66 11.62 0.63
CA LEU A 103 4.46 10.20 0.40
C LEU A 103 3.07 9.69 0.77
N SER A 104 2.27 10.47 1.50
CA SER A 104 0.90 10.04 1.83
C SER A 104 -0.04 10.07 0.62
N ASN A 105 0.25 10.89 -0.37
CA ASN A 105 -0.54 10.97 -1.62
C ASN A 105 0.27 10.66 -2.87
N TYR A 106 1.45 10.09 -2.69
CA TYR A 106 2.35 9.77 -3.79
C TYR A 106 1.86 8.61 -4.67
N PHE A 107 1.29 7.59 -4.02
CA PHE A 107 0.94 6.35 -4.71
C PHE A 107 -0.45 6.47 -5.35
N VAL A 108 -0.46 6.53 -6.69
CA VAL A 108 -1.68 6.68 -7.49
C VAL A 108 -1.88 5.42 -8.30
N THR A 109 -3.05 4.82 -8.21
CA THR A 109 -3.37 3.58 -8.91
C THR A 109 -3.42 3.80 -10.42
N SER A 110 -3.42 2.71 -11.19
CA SER A 110 -3.44 2.78 -12.66
C SER A 110 -4.72 3.42 -13.20
N ASP A 111 -5.80 3.44 -12.41
CA ASP A 111 -7.04 4.12 -12.75
C ASP A 111 -7.17 5.51 -12.12
N GLY A 112 -6.06 6.08 -11.63
CA GLY A 112 -5.99 7.48 -11.19
C GLY A 112 -6.48 7.76 -9.78
N ARG A 113 -6.53 6.75 -8.90
CA ARG A 113 -7.01 6.90 -7.54
C ARG A 113 -5.87 6.85 -6.52
N ASP A 114 -6.08 7.47 -5.36
CA ASP A 114 -5.13 7.41 -4.25
C ASP A 114 -5.10 6.00 -3.68
N LEU A 115 -3.92 5.36 -3.67
CA LEU A 115 -3.79 3.95 -3.26
C LEU A 115 -4.24 3.71 -1.82
N ILE A 116 -3.85 4.58 -0.90
CA ILE A 116 -4.22 4.40 0.51
C ILE A 116 -5.75 4.49 0.67
N SER A 117 -6.40 5.41 -0.05
CA SER A 117 -7.86 5.51 -0.04
C SER A 117 -8.51 4.27 -0.62
N VAL A 118 -7.98 3.74 -1.71
CA VAL A 118 -8.48 2.50 -2.33
C VAL A 118 -8.36 1.33 -1.36
N LEU A 119 -7.22 1.20 -0.70
CA LEU A 119 -7.01 0.13 0.28
C LEU A 119 -7.96 0.27 1.47
N SER A 120 -8.17 1.50 1.95
CA SER A 120 -9.11 1.77 3.04
C SER A 120 -10.54 1.38 2.64
N GLU A 121 -10.97 1.74 1.43
CA GLU A 121 -12.28 1.34 0.91
C GLU A 121 -12.41 -0.18 0.83
N ALA A 122 -11.39 -0.86 0.32
CA ALA A 122 -11.40 -2.31 0.18
C ALA A 122 -11.52 -2.99 1.55
N MET A 123 -10.78 -2.49 2.54
CA MET A 123 -10.83 -3.03 3.91
C MET A 123 -12.19 -2.81 4.55
N ASN A 124 -12.79 -1.63 4.36
CA ASN A 124 -14.13 -1.35 4.90
C ASN A 124 -15.20 -2.21 4.22
N GLU A 125 -15.07 -2.44 2.91
CA GLU A 125 -15.97 -3.33 2.19
C GLU A 125 -15.85 -4.77 2.70
N ALA A 126 -14.62 -5.22 2.95
CA ALA A 126 -14.38 -6.56 3.52
C ALA A 126 -15.04 -6.69 4.90
N LYS A 127 -14.98 -5.66 5.72
CA LYS A 127 -15.64 -5.66 7.03
C LYS A 127 -17.16 -5.81 6.88
N GLU A 128 -17.77 -5.02 5.99
CA GLU A 128 -19.21 -5.07 5.76
C GLU A 128 -19.65 -6.42 5.22
N MET A 129 -18.87 -6.99 4.30
CA MET A 129 -19.18 -8.29 3.69
C MET A 129 -18.77 -9.47 4.58
N GLN A 130 -18.09 -9.21 5.69
CA GLN A 130 -17.58 -10.25 6.59
C GLN A 130 -16.69 -11.25 5.85
N CYS A 131 -15.79 -10.74 5.02
CA CYS A 131 -14.83 -11.56 4.29
C CYS A 131 -13.41 -11.01 4.44
N ASP A 132 -12.44 -11.75 3.90
CA ASP A 132 -11.03 -11.36 3.94
C ASP A 132 -10.73 -10.42 2.79
N ILE A 133 -9.59 -9.71 2.87
CA ILE A 133 -9.05 -8.96 1.75
C ILE A 133 -7.81 -9.67 1.24
N GLU A 134 -7.69 -9.83 -0.07
CA GLU A 134 -6.57 -10.51 -0.70
C GLU A 134 -5.91 -9.62 -1.74
N ILE A 135 -4.59 -9.80 -1.91
CA ILE A 135 -3.88 -9.24 -3.05
C ILE A 135 -3.90 -10.33 -4.12
N ASP A 136 -4.45 -10.00 -5.28
CA ASP A 136 -4.59 -10.95 -6.37
C ASP A 136 -4.14 -10.31 -7.68
N ASN A 137 -3.94 -11.11 -8.70
CA ASN A 137 -3.55 -10.62 -10.02
C ASN A 137 -4.50 -11.16 -11.09
N LEU A 138 -4.59 -10.41 -12.17
CA LEU A 138 -5.40 -10.80 -13.32
C LEU A 138 -4.67 -11.80 -14.20
#